data_5c4c0af17d40271e5a80eeea8d30d18b
#
_entry.id   5c4c0af17d40271e5a80eeea8d30d18b
#
_cell.length_a   1.000
_cell.length_b   1.000
_cell.length_c   1.000
_cell.angle_alpha   90.00
_cell.angle_beta   90.00
_cell.angle_gamma   90.00
#
_symmetry.space_group_name_H-M   'P 1'
#
loop_
_entity.id
_entity.type
_entity.pdbx_description
1 polymer ?
#
loop_
_entity_poly.entity_id
_entity_poly.type
_entity_poly.pdbx_seq_one_letter_code
_entity_poly.pdbx_strand_id
1 'polypeptide(L)'
;KTLVARAAEQGYAAERALHAEGDGKLFPASGVIVDGRYGARALEQLTGTGTWIARPVELPGSRPLAFEVGPQVGQALTTWPTEQVVKCLVFHHPDDEPALAAQQLATVQSLFHACRRSGHELLLELIPPKDLPDDELTVVRAVEQIYATGVRPEWWKLPPPSAAAWVALQDLVAQHDPWCRGVLLLGLEAREEQLWDAFCVAAQQPLCKGFAVGRTLFATAAQAWFEGRLDDAGVVADVAARYQRLIRLWQQARQNLPVMTTAA
;
A
#
# COMPACT_ATOMS: atom_id res chain seq x y z
N LYS A 1 11.25 13.39 -1.06
CA LYS A 1 10.52 12.41 -1.87
C LYS A 1 11.37 11.92 -3.04
N THR A 2 11.98 12.80 -3.83
CA THR A 2 12.83 12.41 -4.98
C THR A 2 13.98 11.48 -4.56
N LEU A 3 14.67 11.76 -3.45
CA LEU A 3 15.73 10.87 -2.94
C LEU A 3 15.19 9.49 -2.54
N VAL A 4 14.01 9.43 -1.91
CA VAL A 4 13.36 8.15 -1.55
C VAL A 4 12.96 7.35 -2.80
N ALA A 5 12.42 8.01 -3.83
CA ALA A 5 12.09 7.36 -5.09
C ALA A 5 13.33 6.79 -5.79
N ARG A 6 14.40 7.57 -5.89
CA ARG A 6 15.70 7.11 -6.44
C ARG A 6 16.30 5.94 -5.65
N ALA A 7 16.17 5.98 -4.30
CA ALA A 7 16.61 4.88 -3.45
C ALA A 7 15.80 3.60 -3.69
N ALA A 8 14.48 3.71 -3.90
CA ALA A 8 13.64 2.57 -4.22
C ALA A 8 14.01 1.94 -5.56
N GLU A 9 14.23 2.75 -6.60
CA GLU A 9 14.71 2.26 -7.91
C GLU A 9 16.07 1.58 -7.80
N GLN A 10 17.04 2.21 -7.12
CA GLN A 10 18.38 1.65 -6.94
C GLN A 10 18.34 0.34 -6.15
N GLY A 11 17.59 0.29 -5.04
CA GLY A 11 17.44 -0.90 -4.22
C GLY A 11 16.80 -2.06 -4.97
N TYR A 12 15.74 -1.77 -5.73
CA TYR A 12 15.07 -2.76 -6.56
C TYR A 12 15.95 -3.27 -7.70
N ALA A 13 16.65 -2.37 -8.41
CA ALA A 13 17.53 -2.75 -9.51
C ALA A 13 18.68 -3.66 -9.04
N ALA A 14 19.25 -3.38 -7.87
CA ALA A 14 20.31 -4.20 -7.29
C ALA A 14 19.80 -5.62 -6.93
N GLU A 15 18.63 -5.74 -6.29
CA GLU A 15 18.05 -7.06 -5.99
C GLU A 15 17.65 -7.82 -7.24
N ARG A 16 17.09 -7.14 -8.24
CA ARG A 16 16.76 -7.75 -9.53
C ARG A 16 18.00 -8.30 -10.24
N ALA A 17 19.12 -7.57 -10.22
CA ALA A 17 20.37 -8.00 -10.82
C ALA A 17 20.91 -9.28 -10.17
N LEU A 18 20.84 -9.39 -8.84
CA LEU A 18 21.26 -10.60 -8.11
C LEU A 18 20.44 -11.84 -8.45
N HIS A 19 19.17 -11.66 -8.87
CA HIS A 19 18.27 -12.76 -9.20
C HIS A 19 18.21 -13.04 -10.70
N ALA A 20 18.73 -12.15 -11.56
CA ALA A 20 18.73 -12.35 -13.01
C ALA A 20 19.65 -13.52 -13.46
N GLU A 21 20.63 -13.88 -12.64
CA GLU A 21 21.53 -15.01 -12.87
C GLU A 21 20.98 -16.36 -12.36
N GLY A 22 19.80 -16.34 -11.70
CA GLY A 22 19.14 -17.52 -11.14
C GLY A 22 18.00 -18.03 -12.01
N ASP A 23 17.29 -19.02 -11.58
CA ASP A 23 16.31 -19.95 -12.14
C ASP A 23 15.17 -19.40 -13.04
N GLY A 24 15.29 -18.22 -13.61
CA GLY A 24 14.32 -17.65 -14.57
C GLY A 24 12.96 -17.25 -13.97
N LYS A 25 12.82 -17.25 -12.64
CA LYS A 25 11.59 -16.79 -11.99
C LYS A 25 11.41 -15.29 -12.13
N LEU A 26 10.19 -14.89 -12.41
CA LEU A 26 9.81 -13.47 -12.52
C LEU A 26 10.09 -12.75 -11.19
N PHE A 27 11.01 -11.78 -11.21
CA PHE A 27 11.28 -10.94 -10.03
C PHE A 27 10.03 -10.11 -9.70
N PRO A 28 9.62 -10.00 -8.41
CA PRO A 28 8.42 -9.25 -8.02
C PRO A 28 8.44 -7.81 -8.52
N ALA A 29 7.29 -7.27 -8.90
CA ALA A 29 7.20 -5.87 -9.29
C ALA A 29 7.50 -4.95 -8.10
N SER A 30 8.05 -3.78 -8.37
CA SER A 30 8.29 -2.72 -7.39
C SER A 30 7.57 -1.45 -7.78
N GLY A 31 7.32 -0.59 -6.80
CA GLY A 31 6.65 0.67 -7.02
C GLY A 31 6.86 1.68 -5.91
N VAL A 32 6.24 2.82 -6.06
CA VAL A 32 6.32 3.91 -5.08
C VAL A 32 4.92 4.48 -4.78
N ILE A 33 4.75 4.95 -3.54
CA ILE A 33 3.60 5.80 -3.16
C ILE A 33 4.15 7.21 -2.99
N VAL A 34 3.75 8.13 -3.88
CA VAL A 34 4.30 9.49 -3.94
C VAL A 34 3.18 10.50 -4.15
N ASP A 35 3.10 11.49 -3.24
CA ASP A 35 2.13 12.58 -3.32
C ASP A 35 2.48 13.65 -4.36
N GLY A 36 1.47 14.37 -4.84
CA GLY A 36 1.63 15.42 -5.84
C GLY A 36 2.27 16.70 -5.30
N ARG A 37 2.18 16.97 -4.00
CA ARG A 37 2.62 18.23 -3.40
C ARG A 37 4.14 18.27 -3.21
N TYR A 38 4.69 17.24 -2.58
CA TYR A 38 6.12 17.15 -2.26
C TYR A 38 6.89 16.20 -3.17
N GLY A 39 6.18 15.40 -3.95
CA GLY A 39 6.71 14.39 -4.84
C GLY A 39 6.55 14.69 -6.33
N ALA A 40 6.09 15.88 -6.71
CA ALA A 40 5.83 16.23 -8.12
C ALA A 40 6.99 15.89 -9.06
N ARG A 41 8.23 16.20 -8.65
CA ARG A 41 9.42 15.87 -9.44
C ARG A 41 9.68 14.36 -9.55
N ALA A 42 9.36 13.59 -8.50
CA ALA A 42 9.46 12.14 -8.57
C ALA A 42 8.38 11.55 -9.49
N LEU A 43 7.14 12.05 -9.41
CA LEU A 43 6.07 11.67 -10.34
C LEU A 43 6.45 11.95 -11.79
N GLU A 44 7.01 13.13 -12.09
CA GLU A 44 7.47 13.49 -13.43
C GLU A 44 8.56 12.53 -13.94
N GLN A 45 9.51 12.16 -13.08
CA GLN A 45 10.60 11.26 -13.45
C GLN A 45 10.18 9.81 -13.65
N LEU A 46 9.18 9.33 -12.89
CA LEU A 46 8.77 7.93 -12.87
C LEU A 46 7.62 7.61 -13.83
N THR A 47 6.78 8.60 -14.16
CA THR A 47 5.68 8.41 -15.11
C THR A 47 6.22 8.05 -16.49
N GLY A 48 5.64 7.02 -17.12
CA GLY A 48 6.08 6.49 -18.41
C GLY A 48 7.28 5.55 -18.36
N THR A 49 7.84 5.25 -17.18
CA THR A 49 8.99 4.33 -17.04
C THR A 49 8.60 2.87 -16.83
N GLY A 50 7.31 2.58 -16.64
CA GLY A 50 6.81 1.27 -16.24
C GLY A 50 6.89 1.00 -14.72
N THR A 51 7.38 1.95 -13.93
CA THR A 51 7.33 1.87 -12.47
C THR A 51 5.88 1.98 -12.00
N TRP A 52 5.44 1.06 -11.13
CA TRP A 52 4.12 1.16 -10.51
C TRP A 52 4.07 2.36 -9.56
N ILE A 53 3.15 3.27 -9.78
CA ILE A 53 3.01 4.51 -9.02
C ILE A 53 1.63 4.57 -8.39
N ALA A 54 1.55 4.77 -7.06
CA ALA A 54 0.31 5.12 -6.39
C ALA A 54 0.40 6.56 -5.88
N ARG A 55 -0.61 7.37 -6.24
CA ARG A 55 -0.65 8.79 -5.89
C ARG A 55 -1.77 9.08 -4.90
N PRO A 56 -1.44 9.51 -3.66
CA PRO A 56 -2.42 9.87 -2.64
C PRO A 56 -3.31 11.04 -3.05
N VAL A 57 -4.59 10.95 -2.71
CA VAL A 57 -5.59 12.03 -2.90
C VAL A 57 -6.14 12.55 -1.57
N GLU A 58 -6.01 11.76 -0.49
CA GLU A 58 -6.52 12.15 0.82
C GLU A 58 -5.78 13.35 1.40
N LEU A 59 -6.50 14.19 2.14
CA LEU A 59 -5.88 15.16 3.03
C LEU A 59 -5.32 14.40 4.25
N PRO A 60 -3.99 14.45 4.48
CA PRO A 60 -3.36 13.66 5.54
C PRO A 60 -4.01 13.88 6.91
N GLY A 61 -4.38 12.77 7.56
CA GLY A 61 -4.97 12.79 8.91
C GLY A 61 -6.43 13.22 8.98
N SER A 62 -7.11 13.47 7.85
CA SER A 62 -8.51 13.88 7.87
C SER A 62 -9.45 12.76 8.32
N ARG A 63 -10.31 13.07 9.28
CA ARG A 63 -11.45 12.24 9.72
C ARG A 63 -12.53 13.17 10.21
N PRO A 64 -13.65 13.34 9.48
CA PRO A 64 -14.04 12.61 8.24
C PRO A 64 -13.04 12.77 7.09
N LEU A 65 -13.02 11.78 6.20
CA LEU A 65 -12.18 11.77 5.01
C LEU A 65 -12.43 13.04 4.16
N ALA A 66 -11.34 13.72 3.82
CA ALA A 66 -11.32 14.84 2.88
C ALA A 66 -10.20 14.64 1.86
N PHE A 67 -10.31 15.26 0.70
CA PHE A 67 -9.29 15.18 -0.34
C PHE A 67 -8.43 16.46 -0.37
N GLU A 68 -7.13 16.30 -0.62
CA GLU A 68 -6.18 17.42 -0.72
C GLU A 68 -6.57 18.41 -1.84
N VAL A 69 -7.16 17.88 -2.90
CA VAL A 69 -7.64 18.66 -4.05
C VAL A 69 -9.08 19.22 -3.89
N GLY A 70 -9.65 19.07 -2.71
CA GLY A 70 -11.04 19.48 -2.42
C GLY A 70 -12.10 18.45 -2.83
N PRO A 71 -13.39 18.77 -2.63
CA PRO A 71 -14.48 17.79 -2.76
C PRO A 71 -14.71 17.28 -4.20
N GLN A 72 -14.22 18.01 -5.20
CA GLN A 72 -14.38 17.65 -6.62
C GLN A 72 -13.20 16.81 -7.13
N VAL A 73 -12.82 15.76 -6.40
CA VAL A 73 -11.67 14.90 -6.73
C VAL A 73 -11.70 14.38 -8.17
N GLY A 74 -12.87 14.07 -8.72
CA GLY A 74 -13.01 13.60 -10.10
C GLY A 74 -12.49 14.60 -11.15
N GLN A 75 -12.59 15.90 -10.90
CA GLN A 75 -12.04 16.91 -11.77
C GLN A 75 -10.51 16.89 -11.76
N ALA A 76 -9.90 16.72 -10.61
CA ALA A 76 -8.44 16.60 -10.51
C ALA A 76 -7.91 15.35 -11.22
N LEU A 77 -8.60 14.21 -11.12
CA LEU A 77 -8.19 12.96 -11.74
C LEU A 77 -8.14 13.04 -13.28
N THR A 78 -8.91 13.92 -13.91
CA THR A 78 -8.86 14.09 -15.39
C THR A 78 -7.51 14.56 -15.90
N THR A 79 -6.67 15.12 -15.02
CA THR A 79 -5.32 15.62 -15.38
C THR A 79 -4.20 14.65 -15.03
N TRP A 80 -4.53 13.54 -14.36
CA TRP A 80 -3.53 12.56 -13.97
C TRP A 80 -3.32 11.51 -15.07
N PRO A 81 -2.08 11.08 -15.31
CA PRO A 81 -1.81 9.92 -16.15
C PRO A 81 -2.53 8.69 -15.63
N THR A 82 -3.24 7.95 -16.48
CA THR A 82 -4.05 6.79 -16.09
C THR A 82 -3.23 5.60 -15.56
N GLU A 83 -1.92 5.59 -15.80
CA GLU A 83 -0.99 4.62 -15.21
C GLU A 83 -0.72 4.87 -13.73
N GLN A 84 -1.04 6.07 -13.20
CA GLN A 84 -0.92 6.38 -11.78
C GLN A 84 -2.15 5.85 -11.05
N VAL A 85 -1.96 4.88 -10.18
CA VAL A 85 -3.01 4.35 -9.31
C VAL A 85 -3.43 5.43 -8.31
N VAL A 86 -4.71 5.68 -8.18
CA VAL A 86 -5.22 6.61 -7.15
C VAL A 86 -5.16 5.90 -5.80
N LYS A 87 -4.40 6.45 -4.85
CA LYS A 87 -4.33 5.93 -3.49
C LYS A 87 -5.18 6.79 -2.56
N CYS A 88 -5.95 6.18 -1.67
CA CYS A 88 -6.69 6.89 -0.64
C CYS A 88 -6.60 6.15 0.70
N LEU A 89 -6.17 6.86 1.76
CA LEU A 89 -6.26 6.38 3.13
C LEU A 89 -7.60 6.85 3.72
N VAL A 90 -8.33 5.90 4.31
CA VAL A 90 -9.50 6.17 5.14
C VAL A 90 -9.29 5.61 6.55
N PHE A 91 -9.54 6.44 7.57
CA PHE A 91 -9.64 6.02 8.95
C PHE A 91 -11.09 5.60 9.23
N HIS A 92 -11.39 4.32 9.17
CA HIS A 92 -12.74 3.80 9.33
C HIS A 92 -12.77 2.60 10.28
N HIS A 93 -13.70 2.62 11.22
CA HIS A 93 -13.96 1.52 12.15
C HIS A 93 -15.38 1.01 11.97
N PRO A 94 -15.65 -0.30 12.06
CA PRO A 94 -17.00 -0.82 11.90
C PRO A 94 -18.00 -0.28 12.96
N ASP A 95 -17.48 0.12 14.11
CA ASP A 95 -18.27 0.68 15.22
C ASP A 95 -18.14 2.22 15.31
N ASP A 96 -17.78 2.90 14.24
CA ASP A 96 -17.82 4.37 14.15
C ASP A 96 -19.22 4.90 14.42
N GLU A 97 -19.28 6.10 14.96
CA GLU A 97 -20.57 6.80 15.11
C GLU A 97 -21.27 6.82 13.73
N PRO A 98 -22.59 6.47 13.67
CA PRO A 98 -23.29 6.23 12.40
C PRO A 98 -23.23 7.38 11.39
N ALA A 99 -23.28 8.64 11.85
CA ALA A 99 -23.17 9.78 10.94
C ALA A 99 -21.77 9.92 10.36
N LEU A 100 -20.72 9.68 11.15
CA LEU A 100 -19.34 9.67 10.70
C LEU A 100 -19.09 8.53 9.70
N ALA A 101 -19.53 7.32 10.04
CA ALA A 101 -19.42 6.15 9.15
C ALA A 101 -20.09 6.41 7.81
N ALA A 102 -21.33 6.91 7.80
CA ALA A 102 -22.07 7.24 6.59
C ALA A 102 -21.34 8.29 5.74
N GLN A 103 -20.82 9.34 6.34
CA GLN A 103 -20.06 10.38 5.65
C GLN A 103 -18.77 9.82 5.02
N GLN A 104 -18.02 9.02 5.77
CA GLN A 104 -16.77 8.37 5.30
C GLN A 104 -17.05 7.46 4.09
N LEU A 105 -18.03 6.57 4.23
CA LEU A 105 -18.42 5.62 3.19
C LEU A 105 -18.90 6.32 1.92
N ALA A 106 -19.73 7.38 2.05
CA ALA A 106 -20.17 8.19 0.91
C ALA A 106 -18.99 8.87 0.20
N THR A 107 -18.00 9.36 0.95
CA THR A 107 -16.81 9.99 0.38
C THR A 107 -15.95 8.97 -0.39
N VAL A 108 -15.73 7.78 0.19
CA VAL A 108 -15.01 6.67 -0.49
C VAL A 108 -15.75 6.24 -1.75
N GLN A 109 -17.09 6.11 -1.69
CA GLN A 109 -17.92 5.76 -2.85
C GLN A 109 -17.80 6.82 -3.97
N SER A 110 -17.82 8.11 -3.61
CA SER A 110 -17.64 9.20 -4.57
C SER A 110 -16.28 9.11 -5.27
N LEU A 111 -15.21 8.83 -4.52
CA LEU A 111 -13.87 8.61 -5.07
C LEU A 111 -13.83 7.41 -6.02
N PHE A 112 -14.39 6.28 -5.61
CA PHE A 112 -14.45 5.08 -6.44
C PHE A 112 -15.13 5.36 -7.78
N HIS A 113 -16.28 6.05 -7.77
CA HIS A 113 -16.93 6.44 -9.01
C HIS A 113 -16.11 7.43 -9.84
N ALA A 114 -15.34 8.31 -9.21
CA ALA A 114 -14.43 9.21 -9.93
C ALA A 114 -13.32 8.41 -10.62
N CYS A 115 -12.70 7.44 -9.95
CA CYS A 115 -11.69 6.55 -10.53
C CYS A 115 -12.25 5.76 -11.73
N ARG A 116 -13.46 5.18 -11.58
CA ARG A 116 -14.13 4.47 -12.68
C ARG A 116 -14.34 5.34 -13.91
N ARG A 117 -14.77 6.59 -13.73
CA ARG A 117 -14.99 7.52 -14.85
C ARG A 117 -13.70 8.00 -15.52
N SER A 118 -12.62 8.12 -14.76
CA SER A 118 -11.32 8.60 -15.28
C SER A 118 -10.40 7.46 -15.74
N GLY A 119 -10.80 6.19 -15.56
CA GLY A 119 -10.00 5.02 -15.98
C GLY A 119 -8.83 4.69 -15.05
N HIS A 120 -8.81 5.24 -13.83
CA HIS A 120 -7.77 4.94 -12.84
C HIS A 120 -8.13 3.72 -11.99
N GLU A 121 -7.10 2.97 -11.60
CA GLU A 121 -7.20 1.99 -10.51
C GLU A 121 -7.25 2.71 -9.16
N LEU A 122 -7.92 2.09 -8.18
CA LEU A 122 -7.99 2.56 -6.80
C LEU A 122 -7.21 1.61 -5.87
N LEU A 123 -6.25 2.15 -5.13
CA LEU A 123 -5.63 1.54 -3.97
C LEU A 123 -6.27 2.15 -2.71
N LEU A 124 -7.14 1.41 -2.05
CA LEU A 124 -7.77 1.87 -0.82
C LEU A 124 -7.01 1.36 0.40
N GLU A 125 -6.45 2.30 1.16
CA GLU A 125 -5.78 2.03 2.42
C GLU A 125 -6.79 2.23 3.55
N LEU A 126 -6.99 1.20 4.36
CA LEU A 126 -7.89 1.21 5.51
C LEU A 126 -7.09 1.06 6.80
N ILE A 127 -7.30 1.98 7.72
CA ILE A 127 -6.72 1.93 9.07
C ILE A 127 -7.85 2.18 10.07
N PRO A 128 -8.20 1.19 10.91
CA PRO A 128 -9.06 1.45 12.06
C PRO A 128 -8.38 2.46 12.99
N PRO A 129 -9.08 3.49 13.45
CA PRO A 129 -8.56 4.42 14.42
C PRO A 129 -8.43 3.77 15.80
N LYS A 130 -7.43 4.19 16.58
CA LYS A 130 -7.06 3.55 17.86
C LYS A 130 -7.92 3.98 19.06
N ASP A 131 -8.88 4.85 18.86
CA ASP A 131 -9.79 5.35 19.86
C ASP A 131 -11.02 4.44 20.11
N LEU A 132 -11.16 3.38 19.30
CA LEU A 132 -12.19 2.36 19.45
C LEU A 132 -11.57 0.99 19.74
N PRO A 133 -12.29 0.07 20.40
CA PRO A 133 -11.83 -1.29 20.66
C PRO A 133 -11.54 -2.03 19.35
N ASP A 134 -10.37 -2.63 19.24
CA ASP A 134 -9.91 -3.38 18.06
C ASP A 134 -9.82 -4.87 18.39
N ASP A 135 -10.29 -5.70 17.48
CA ASP A 135 -10.13 -7.16 17.53
C ASP A 135 -9.58 -7.69 16.20
N GLU A 136 -9.31 -8.97 16.12
CA GLU A 136 -8.69 -9.57 14.94
C GLU A 136 -9.55 -9.48 13.66
N LEU A 137 -10.86 -9.27 13.77
CA LEU A 137 -11.79 -9.16 12.64
C LEU A 137 -12.23 -7.72 12.36
N THR A 138 -11.79 -6.73 13.13
CA THR A 138 -12.17 -5.32 12.94
C THR A 138 -11.91 -4.85 11.52
N VAL A 139 -10.73 -5.14 10.97
CA VAL A 139 -10.37 -4.78 9.59
C VAL A 139 -11.29 -5.49 8.58
N VAL A 140 -11.61 -6.76 8.80
CA VAL A 140 -12.49 -7.54 7.91
C VAL A 140 -13.89 -6.93 7.88
N ARG A 141 -14.47 -6.62 9.05
CA ARG A 141 -15.80 -5.96 9.15
C ARG A 141 -15.81 -4.58 8.50
N ALA A 142 -14.72 -3.81 8.64
CA ALA A 142 -14.61 -2.50 7.99
C ALA A 142 -14.53 -2.62 6.45
N VAL A 143 -13.81 -3.61 5.92
CA VAL A 143 -13.79 -3.92 4.49
C VAL A 143 -15.18 -4.34 4.00
N GLU A 144 -15.89 -5.17 4.77
CA GLU A 144 -17.26 -5.61 4.47
C GLU A 144 -18.24 -4.41 4.35
N GLN A 145 -18.16 -3.46 5.28
CA GLN A 145 -18.98 -2.23 5.21
C GLN A 145 -18.67 -1.42 3.96
N ILE A 146 -17.42 -1.32 3.54
CA ILE A 146 -17.03 -0.64 2.30
C ILE A 146 -17.60 -1.41 1.10
N TYR A 147 -17.48 -2.73 1.05
CA TYR A 147 -18.08 -3.55 -0.01
C TYR A 147 -19.60 -3.42 -0.08
N ALA A 148 -20.28 -3.27 1.07
CA ALA A 148 -21.73 -3.07 1.12
C ALA A 148 -22.18 -1.78 0.41
N THR A 149 -21.31 -0.77 0.27
CA THR A 149 -21.60 0.44 -0.51
C THR A 149 -21.43 0.26 -2.03
N GLY A 150 -20.99 -0.90 -2.50
CA GLY A 150 -20.70 -1.12 -3.91
C GLY A 150 -19.28 -0.74 -4.35
N VAL A 151 -18.44 -0.24 -3.45
CA VAL A 151 -17.04 0.07 -3.73
C VAL A 151 -16.26 -1.22 -3.93
N ARG A 152 -15.47 -1.29 -5.02
CA ARG A 152 -14.64 -2.45 -5.41
C ARG A 152 -13.29 -1.91 -5.86
N PRO A 153 -12.33 -1.66 -4.91
CA PRO A 153 -11.02 -1.14 -5.27
C PRO A 153 -10.17 -2.25 -5.91
N GLU A 154 -9.34 -1.92 -6.86
CA GLU A 154 -8.41 -2.88 -7.46
C GLU A 154 -7.39 -3.41 -6.44
N TRP A 155 -7.04 -2.58 -5.45
CA TRP A 155 -6.04 -2.89 -4.46
C TRP A 155 -6.50 -2.48 -3.06
N TRP A 156 -6.22 -3.34 -2.10
CA TRP A 156 -6.30 -2.99 -0.69
C TRP A 156 -4.90 -2.76 -0.10
N LYS A 157 -4.79 -1.84 0.84
CA LYS A 157 -3.63 -1.70 1.71
C LYS A 157 -4.11 -1.75 3.15
N LEU A 158 -3.71 -2.80 3.87
CA LEU A 158 -4.30 -3.15 5.17
C LEU A 158 -3.23 -3.35 6.24
N PRO A 159 -3.53 -3.07 7.53
CA PRO A 159 -2.74 -3.56 8.64
C PRO A 159 -2.57 -5.07 8.53
N PRO A 160 -1.44 -5.65 8.99
CA PRO A 160 -1.22 -7.08 8.90
C PRO A 160 -2.32 -7.88 9.62
N PRO A 161 -3.18 -8.65 8.89
CA PRO A 161 -4.20 -9.47 9.52
C PRO A 161 -3.59 -10.70 10.23
N SER A 162 -4.26 -11.22 11.27
CA SER A 162 -3.97 -12.53 11.83
C SER A 162 -4.25 -13.65 10.81
N ALA A 163 -3.79 -14.86 11.07
CA ALA A 163 -4.05 -15.99 10.17
C ALA A 163 -5.57 -16.25 10.00
N ALA A 164 -6.36 -16.12 11.07
CA ALA A 164 -7.81 -16.26 11.02
C ALA A 164 -8.47 -15.10 10.22
N ALA A 165 -8.02 -13.87 10.44
CA ALA A 165 -8.51 -12.70 9.71
C ALA A 165 -8.18 -12.78 8.21
N TRP A 166 -7.04 -13.37 7.83
CA TRP A 166 -6.71 -13.62 6.42
C TRP A 166 -7.71 -14.56 5.74
N VAL A 167 -8.11 -15.64 6.42
CA VAL A 167 -9.13 -16.57 5.86
C VAL A 167 -10.43 -15.83 5.63
N ALA A 168 -10.93 -15.12 6.65
CA ALA A 168 -12.17 -14.34 6.53
C ALA A 168 -12.09 -13.25 5.45
N LEU A 169 -10.95 -12.58 5.33
CA LEU A 169 -10.72 -11.56 4.28
C LEU A 169 -10.70 -12.16 2.88
N GLN A 170 -10.10 -13.32 2.69
CA GLN A 170 -10.09 -14.02 1.39
C GLN A 170 -11.49 -14.42 0.94
N ASP A 171 -12.28 -14.98 1.87
CA ASP A 171 -13.66 -15.36 1.60
C ASP A 171 -14.50 -14.13 1.24
N LEU A 172 -14.36 -13.05 1.99
CA LEU A 172 -15.05 -11.79 1.77
C LEU A 172 -14.71 -11.20 0.39
N VAL A 173 -13.42 -11.15 0.04
CA VAL A 173 -12.97 -10.62 -1.27
C VAL A 173 -13.47 -11.53 -2.40
N ALA A 174 -13.36 -12.84 -2.27
CA ALA A 174 -13.84 -13.78 -3.30
C ALA A 174 -15.34 -13.63 -3.55
N GLN A 175 -16.12 -13.37 -2.50
CA GLN A 175 -17.58 -13.19 -2.59
C GLN A 175 -17.97 -11.85 -3.24
N HIS A 176 -17.26 -10.77 -2.91
CA HIS A 176 -17.69 -9.40 -3.26
C HIS A 176 -16.92 -8.78 -4.41
N ASP A 177 -15.67 -9.18 -4.63
CA ASP A 177 -14.77 -8.54 -5.59
C ASP A 177 -13.80 -9.51 -6.26
N PRO A 178 -14.28 -10.35 -7.18
CA PRO A 178 -13.43 -11.32 -7.89
C PRO A 178 -12.36 -10.64 -8.78
N TRP A 179 -12.44 -9.33 -8.98
CA TRP A 179 -11.50 -8.55 -9.77
C TRP A 179 -10.45 -7.83 -8.93
N CYS A 180 -10.51 -7.98 -7.60
CA CYS A 180 -9.49 -7.45 -6.71
C CYS A 180 -8.12 -8.03 -7.07
N ARG A 181 -7.14 -7.16 -7.33
CA ARG A 181 -5.78 -7.58 -7.69
C ARG A 181 -5.00 -8.06 -6.48
N GLY A 182 -5.36 -7.62 -5.29
CA GLY A 182 -4.79 -8.11 -4.05
C GLY A 182 -4.61 -7.08 -2.94
N VAL A 183 -3.96 -7.55 -1.90
CA VAL A 183 -3.68 -6.79 -0.68
C VAL A 183 -2.20 -6.49 -0.58
N LEU A 184 -1.86 -5.26 -0.22
CA LEU A 184 -0.53 -4.82 0.20
C LEU A 184 -0.52 -4.64 1.72
N LEU A 185 0.49 -5.19 2.38
CA LEU A 185 0.66 -4.99 3.82
C LEU A 185 1.12 -3.57 4.13
N LEU A 186 0.53 -3.00 5.16
CA LEU A 186 0.90 -1.73 5.76
C LEU A 186 2.01 -1.92 6.79
N GLY A 187 3.02 -1.05 6.77
CA GLY A 187 4.17 -1.19 7.68
C GLY A 187 3.97 -0.63 9.09
N LEU A 188 3.04 0.33 9.29
CA LEU A 188 2.70 0.97 10.58
C LEU A 188 3.91 1.45 11.43
N GLU A 189 5.04 1.78 10.81
CA GLU A 189 6.31 2.10 11.51
C GLU A 189 6.86 0.92 12.35
N ALA A 190 6.43 -0.29 12.06
CA ALA A 190 6.84 -1.49 12.76
C ALA A 190 8.36 -1.71 12.69
N ARG A 191 8.92 -2.28 13.75
CA ARG A 191 10.31 -2.76 13.75
C ARG A 191 10.44 -3.97 12.81
N GLU A 192 11.65 -4.26 12.39
CA GLU A 192 11.92 -5.30 11.40
C GLU A 192 11.44 -6.68 11.85
N GLU A 193 11.59 -7.01 13.14
CA GLU A 193 11.09 -8.27 13.69
C GLU A 193 9.57 -8.41 13.54
N GLN A 194 8.83 -7.34 13.80
CA GLN A 194 7.38 -7.31 13.65
C GLN A 194 6.95 -7.42 12.17
N LEU A 195 7.74 -6.83 11.27
CA LEU A 195 7.52 -7.00 9.84
C LEU A 195 7.79 -8.42 9.37
N TRP A 196 8.82 -9.08 9.91
CA TRP A 196 9.13 -10.47 9.61
C TRP A 196 7.99 -11.41 9.99
N ASP A 197 7.45 -11.28 11.22
CA ASP A 197 6.32 -12.08 11.66
C ASP A 197 5.09 -11.87 10.76
N ALA A 198 4.79 -10.60 10.42
CA ALA A 198 3.71 -10.27 9.50
C ALA A 198 3.93 -10.86 8.09
N PHE A 199 5.17 -10.84 7.59
CA PHE A 199 5.52 -11.41 6.29
C PHE A 199 5.38 -12.93 6.29
N CYS A 200 5.78 -13.62 7.35
CA CYS A 200 5.63 -15.06 7.46
C CYS A 200 4.17 -15.53 7.37
N VAL A 201 3.25 -14.77 7.96
CA VAL A 201 1.81 -15.06 7.86
C VAL A 201 1.26 -14.71 6.48
N ALA A 202 1.56 -13.49 6.00
CA ALA A 202 0.99 -12.95 4.78
C ALA A 202 1.54 -13.59 3.49
N ALA A 203 2.78 -14.04 3.51
CA ALA A 203 3.41 -14.70 2.36
C ALA A 203 2.69 -16.00 1.97
N GLN A 204 1.98 -16.62 2.91
CA GLN A 204 1.18 -17.84 2.69
C GLN A 204 -0.17 -17.54 2.03
N GLN A 205 -0.57 -16.26 1.94
CA GLN A 205 -1.89 -15.88 1.48
C GLN A 205 -1.86 -15.48 0.00
N PRO A 206 -2.59 -16.18 -0.89
CA PRO A 206 -2.62 -15.87 -2.32
C PRO A 206 -3.09 -14.45 -2.63
N LEU A 207 -3.96 -13.90 -1.77
CA LEU A 207 -4.48 -12.54 -1.87
C LEU A 207 -3.42 -11.48 -1.57
N CYS A 208 -2.41 -11.80 -0.73
CA CYS A 208 -1.34 -10.87 -0.42
C CYS A 208 -0.30 -10.80 -1.56
N LYS A 209 -0.11 -9.62 -2.12
CA LYS A 209 0.83 -9.40 -3.25
C LYS A 209 2.15 -8.79 -2.83
N GLY A 210 2.25 -8.29 -1.59
CA GLY A 210 3.47 -7.67 -1.10
C GLY A 210 3.21 -6.71 0.05
N PHE A 211 4.09 -5.74 0.17
CA PHE A 211 4.04 -4.74 1.23
C PHE A 211 4.25 -3.32 0.70
N ALA A 212 3.75 -2.33 1.43
CA ALA A 212 3.96 -0.92 1.15
C ALA A 212 4.35 -0.19 2.44
N VAL A 213 5.63 0.06 2.60
CA VAL A 213 6.24 0.67 3.78
C VAL A 213 6.85 2.03 3.42
N GLY A 214 6.85 2.94 4.36
CA GLY A 214 7.37 4.30 4.16
C GLY A 214 8.36 4.69 5.26
N ARG A 215 7.86 5.22 6.37
CA ARG A 215 8.68 5.80 7.46
C ARG A 215 9.70 4.81 8.02
N THR A 216 9.38 3.55 8.12
CA THR A 216 10.34 2.48 8.48
C THR A 216 11.61 2.50 7.64
N LEU A 217 11.50 2.85 6.34
CA LEU A 217 12.65 2.89 5.43
C LEU A 217 13.43 4.21 5.54
N PHE A 218 12.73 5.34 5.55
CA PHE A 218 13.40 6.62 5.30
C PHE A 218 13.45 7.58 6.49
N ALA A 219 12.72 7.36 7.60
CA ALA A 219 12.63 8.34 8.67
C ALA A 219 13.99 8.69 9.26
N THR A 220 14.80 7.69 9.60
CA THR A 220 16.14 7.89 10.18
C THR A 220 17.10 8.60 9.22
N ALA A 221 17.11 8.18 7.95
CA ALA A 221 17.95 8.80 6.93
C ALA A 221 17.52 10.25 6.64
N ALA A 222 16.20 10.51 6.59
CA ALA A 222 15.67 11.85 6.42
C ALA A 222 16.04 12.77 7.58
N GLN A 223 15.93 12.29 8.83
CA GLN A 223 16.35 13.05 10.00
C GLN A 223 17.83 13.39 9.92
N ALA A 224 18.70 12.40 9.62
CA ALA A 224 20.13 12.62 9.49
C ALA A 224 20.49 13.63 8.39
N TRP A 225 19.72 13.63 7.30
CA TRP A 225 19.86 14.60 6.22
C TRP A 225 19.46 16.02 6.64
N PHE A 226 18.33 16.19 7.32
CA PHE A 226 17.92 17.50 7.85
C PHE A 226 18.90 18.07 8.89
N GLU A 227 19.57 17.20 9.63
CA GLU A 227 20.62 17.56 10.59
C GLU A 227 22.01 17.75 9.93
N GLY A 228 22.13 17.60 8.62
CA GLY A 228 23.41 17.74 7.90
C GLY A 228 24.41 16.60 8.13
N ARG A 229 23.97 15.47 8.72
CA ARG A 229 24.82 14.29 8.98
C ARG A 229 24.92 13.35 7.78
N LEU A 230 23.96 13.43 6.84
CA LEU A 230 23.99 12.73 5.55
C LEU A 230 23.78 13.72 4.43
N ASP A 231 24.47 13.51 3.33
CA ASP A 231 24.20 14.14 2.04
C ASP A 231 23.15 13.36 1.23
N ASP A 232 22.80 13.85 0.06
CA ASP A 232 21.82 13.22 -0.84
C ASP A 232 22.21 11.78 -1.21
N ALA A 233 23.51 11.54 -1.48
CA ALA A 233 24.00 10.22 -1.84
C ALA A 233 23.91 9.25 -0.66
N GLY A 234 24.25 9.71 0.54
CA GLY A 234 24.14 8.93 1.78
C GLY A 234 22.67 8.55 2.09
N VAL A 235 21.72 9.47 1.89
CA VAL A 235 20.29 9.16 2.04
C VAL A 235 19.86 8.08 1.05
N VAL A 236 20.22 8.23 -0.23
CA VAL A 236 19.86 7.25 -1.27
C VAL A 236 20.42 5.88 -0.92
N ALA A 237 21.69 5.80 -0.52
CA ALA A 237 22.36 4.54 -0.17
C ALA A 237 21.71 3.87 1.05
N ASP A 238 21.44 4.62 2.15
CA ASP A 238 20.83 4.07 3.37
C ASP A 238 19.42 3.53 3.10
N VAL A 239 18.58 4.32 2.45
CA VAL A 239 17.20 3.92 2.15
C VAL A 239 17.15 2.75 1.16
N ALA A 240 18.04 2.72 0.16
CA ALA A 240 18.15 1.61 -0.78
C ALA A 240 18.54 0.31 -0.07
N ALA A 241 19.55 0.35 0.82
CA ALA A 241 19.97 -0.81 1.59
C ALA A 241 18.86 -1.37 2.49
N ARG A 242 18.10 -0.49 3.18
CA ARG A 242 16.93 -0.89 3.97
C ARG A 242 15.84 -1.52 3.11
N TYR A 243 15.57 -0.96 1.94
CA TYR A 243 14.57 -1.49 1.03
C TYR A 243 14.97 -2.87 0.50
N GLN A 244 16.22 -3.05 0.06
CA GLN A 244 16.76 -4.35 -0.34
C GLN A 244 16.59 -5.40 0.76
N ARG A 245 16.90 -5.04 2.00
CA ARG A 245 16.73 -5.95 3.14
C ARG A 245 15.28 -6.39 3.31
N LEU A 246 14.30 -5.48 3.19
CA LEU A 246 12.88 -5.85 3.27
C LEU A 246 12.43 -6.72 2.08
N ILE A 247 12.95 -6.47 0.88
CA ILE A 247 12.70 -7.34 -0.27
C ILE A 247 13.18 -8.77 0.01
N ARG A 248 14.40 -8.91 0.54
CA ARG A 248 14.97 -10.23 0.89
C ARG A 248 14.14 -10.95 1.97
N LEU A 249 13.73 -10.24 3.01
CA LEU A 249 12.86 -10.80 4.05
C LEU A 249 11.52 -11.28 3.47
N TRP A 250 10.90 -10.48 2.61
CA TRP A 250 9.66 -10.88 1.94
C TRP A 250 9.86 -12.12 1.06
N GLN A 251 10.93 -12.17 0.29
CA GLN A 251 11.26 -13.32 -0.56
C GLN A 251 11.53 -14.58 0.28
N GLN A 252 12.28 -14.45 1.38
CA GLN A 252 12.54 -15.54 2.30
C GLN A 252 11.24 -16.08 2.92
N ALA A 253 10.33 -15.20 3.34
CA ALA A 253 9.02 -15.60 3.85
C ALA A 253 8.22 -16.38 2.79
N ARG A 254 8.30 -15.97 1.53
CA ARG A 254 7.63 -16.66 0.42
C ARG A 254 8.28 -18.01 0.04
N GLN A 255 9.56 -18.17 0.24
CA GLN A 255 10.28 -19.43 -0.04
C GLN A 255 10.05 -20.49 1.05
N ASN A 256 9.81 -20.06 2.28
CA ASN A 256 9.53 -20.95 3.42
C ASN A 256 8.09 -21.51 3.42
N LEU A 257 7.35 -21.33 2.32
CA LEU A 257 6.03 -21.96 2.16
C LEU A 257 6.17 -23.47 2.13
N PRO A 258 5.36 -24.22 2.91
CA PRO A 258 5.22 -25.65 2.68
C PRO A 258 4.74 -25.85 1.24
N VAL A 259 5.45 -26.71 0.50
CA VAL A 259 5.03 -27.10 -0.85
C VAL A 259 3.63 -27.71 -0.69
N MET A 260 2.60 -26.99 -1.11
CA MET A 260 1.25 -27.56 -1.20
C MET A 260 1.33 -28.67 -2.24
N THR A 261 1.43 -29.89 -1.76
CA THR A 261 1.25 -31.09 -2.59
C THR A 261 -0.20 -31.02 -3.06
N THR A 262 -0.40 -30.63 -4.31
CA THR A 262 -1.69 -30.83 -4.99
C THR A 262 -1.97 -32.33 -4.92
N ALA A 263 -2.88 -32.72 -4.03
CA ALA A 263 -3.46 -34.05 -4.06
C ALA A 263 -4.17 -34.21 -5.42
N ALA A 264 -3.72 -35.20 -6.16
CA ALA A 264 -4.26 -35.60 -7.45
C ALA A 264 -5.70 -36.09 -7.34
#